data_4924502028d0bf2a2756b0cff3c8c255
#
_entry.id   4924502028d0bf2a2756b0cff3c8c255
#
_cell.length_a   1.000
_cell.length_b   1.000
_cell.length_c   1.000
_cell.angle_alpha   90.00
_cell.angle_beta   90.00
_cell.angle_gamma   90.00
#
_symmetry.space_group_name_H-M   'P 1'
#
loop_
_entity.id
_entity.type
_entity.pdbx_description
1 polymer ?
#
loop_
_entity_poly.entity_id
_entity_poly.type
_entity_poly.pdbx_seq_one_letter_code
_entity_poly.pdbx_strand_id
1 'polypeptide(L)'
;DGRRSNPHGQGTYVLRIILPEKEASYSLMLPEIYSSYRLYINDSPAIQVGNPSADSYSAKTQERTCTFTAGGTVTILIAVSDQTHFYSGMVYPPAFGYTYSVNFYRAMRMILSVIAVVLAAAVSLLAFYLGLRMKYRNACTFSALCLICAIFYALPVIHTIICLPVIPFSAIALAVTYAIPALVISLHNRICNVPSVYRICSACFSWTFCIISIIYALCSAVLTTPVIQLFSFVVFVYKLCAAGYLLITAFTCLRDTDTQVFPVFLSALVYSAGFVWELILPDYEPIYSDWFMGWCSLFYVLMIGYILWRDIVNAYAANFAFMEENRQMHRQLTMQTEYTR
;
A
#
# COMPACT_ATOMS: atom_id res chain seq x y z
N ASP A 1 7.41 1.90 -35.77
CA ASP A 1 6.51 1.14 -36.66
C ASP A 1 5.00 1.37 -36.42
N GLY A 2 4.58 2.11 -35.38
CA GLY A 2 3.15 2.39 -35.10
C GLY A 2 2.28 1.16 -34.82
N ARG A 3 2.82 -0.04 -34.83
CA ARG A 3 2.12 -1.26 -34.47
C ARG A 3 2.12 -1.40 -32.95
N ARG A 4 0.95 -1.51 -32.34
CA ARG A 4 0.80 -1.83 -30.93
C ARG A 4 1.53 -3.15 -30.66
N SER A 5 2.61 -3.11 -29.90
CA SER A 5 3.38 -4.30 -29.54
C SER A 5 2.54 -5.21 -28.64
N ASN A 6 2.73 -6.52 -28.79
CA ASN A 6 2.25 -7.48 -27.82
C ASN A 6 2.87 -7.14 -26.44
N PRO A 7 2.12 -7.18 -25.31
CA PRO A 7 2.69 -6.99 -23.99
C PRO A 7 3.76 -8.03 -23.65
N HIS A 8 3.75 -9.18 -24.32
CA HIS A 8 4.69 -10.27 -24.11
C HIS A 8 5.82 -10.24 -25.14
N GLY A 9 7.03 -10.56 -24.70
CA GLY A 9 8.18 -10.59 -25.59
C GLY A 9 9.50 -10.79 -24.86
N GLN A 10 10.57 -10.62 -25.61
CA GLN A 10 11.94 -10.67 -25.11
C GLN A 10 12.67 -9.38 -25.46
N GLY A 11 13.49 -8.92 -24.55
CA GLY A 11 14.29 -7.72 -24.74
C GLY A 11 15.59 -7.78 -23.95
N THR A 12 16.59 -7.04 -24.42
CA THR A 12 17.86 -6.93 -23.70
C THR A 12 18.18 -5.46 -23.49
N TYR A 13 18.31 -5.10 -22.21
CA TYR A 13 18.77 -3.79 -21.80
C TYR A 13 20.28 -3.81 -21.69
N VAL A 14 20.97 -2.86 -22.32
CA VAL A 14 22.44 -2.73 -22.28
C VAL A 14 22.78 -1.35 -21.75
N LEU A 15 23.55 -1.30 -20.66
CA LEU A 15 24.04 -0.08 -20.06
C LEU A 15 25.56 -0.15 -19.96
N ARG A 16 26.25 0.87 -20.51
CA ARG A 16 27.69 1.08 -20.34
C ARG A 16 27.93 2.21 -19.37
N ILE A 17 28.72 1.95 -18.35
CA ILE A 17 29.04 2.90 -17.29
C ILE A 17 30.55 3.15 -17.32
N ILE A 18 30.94 4.42 -17.34
CA ILE A 18 32.35 4.83 -17.19
C ILE A 18 32.58 5.12 -15.71
N LEU A 19 33.41 4.33 -15.10
CA LEU A 19 33.79 4.44 -13.68
C LEU A 19 35.20 5.07 -13.58
N PRO A 20 35.59 5.56 -12.38
CA PRO A 20 36.97 5.92 -12.11
C PRO A 20 37.92 4.75 -12.40
N GLU A 21 39.15 5.06 -12.83
CA GLU A 21 40.21 4.06 -13.14
C GLU A 21 40.52 3.16 -11.94
N LYS A 22 40.45 3.74 -10.72
CA LYS A 22 40.69 3.00 -9.47
C LYS A 22 39.55 2.01 -9.19
N GLU A 23 39.92 0.77 -9.06
CA GLU A 23 38.96 -0.28 -8.66
C GLU A 23 38.27 0.04 -7.35
N ALA A 24 36.95 -0.12 -7.35
CA ALA A 24 36.10 0.03 -6.19
C ALA A 24 34.95 -0.98 -6.20
N SER A 25 34.34 -1.21 -5.05
CA SER A 25 33.18 -2.10 -4.93
C SER A 25 31.90 -1.34 -5.24
N TYR A 26 31.18 -1.81 -6.23
CA TYR A 26 29.88 -1.29 -6.69
C TYR A 26 28.78 -2.32 -6.47
N SER A 27 27.57 -1.83 -6.31
CA SER A 27 26.37 -2.67 -6.27
C SER A 27 25.31 -2.15 -7.22
N LEU A 28 24.65 -3.10 -7.88
CA LEU A 28 23.46 -2.89 -8.68
C LEU A 28 22.28 -3.56 -7.97
N MET A 29 21.34 -2.77 -7.52
CA MET A 29 20.08 -3.26 -6.95
C MET A 29 19.02 -3.27 -8.05
N LEU A 30 18.53 -4.45 -8.37
CA LEU A 30 17.43 -4.68 -9.29
C LEU A 30 16.14 -4.77 -8.45
N PRO A 31 15.20 -3.85 -8.67
CA PRO A 31 13.90 -3.91 -8.04
C PRO A 31 13.07 -5.08 -8.61
N GLU A 32 11.78 -5.03 -8.39
CA GLU A 32 10.83 -6.01 -8.89
C GLU A 32 10.79 -6.03 -10.42
N ILE A 33 11.22 -7.13 -11.02
CA ILE A 33 11.02 -7.40 -12.43
C ILE A 33 10.00 -8.51 -12.53
N TYR A 34 8.82 -8.23 -13.08
CA TYR A 34 7.70 -9.17 -13.18
C TYR A 34 7.83 -10.16 -14.35
N SER A 35 9.06 -10.43 -14.74
CA SER A 35 9.43 -11.27 -15.86
C SER A 35 10.63 -12.15 -15.47
N SER A 36 10.91 -13.22 -16.18
CA SER A 36 12.19 -13.93 -15.98
C SER A 36 13.32 -13.12 -16.60
N TYR A 37 14.47 -13.07 -15.93
CA TYR A 37 15.61 -12.32 -16.41
C TYR A 37 16.97 -12.95 -16.04
N ARG A 38 18.00 -12.57 -16.82
CA ARG A 38 19.42 -12.84 -16.55
C ARG A 38 20.19 -11.53 -16.57
N LEU A 39 21.00 -11.33 -15.54
CA LEU A 39 21.93 -10.21 -15.42
C LEU A 39 23.34 -10.70 -15.74
N TYR A 40 24.05 -9.95 -16.57
CA TYR A 40 25.46 -10.12 -16.88
C TYR A 40 26.23 -8.85 -16.55
N ILE A 41 27.42 -8.99 -15.98
CA ILE A 41 28.38 -7.92 -15.74
C ILE A 41 29.65 -8.26 -16.53
N ASN A 42 30.03 -7.41 -17.49
CA ASN A 42 31.16 -7.66 -18.39
C ASN A 42 31.13 -9.07 -18.99
N ASP A 43 29.97 -9.43 -19.58
CA ASP A 43 29.69 -10.75 -20.20
C ASP A 43 29.67 -11.96 -19.24
N SER A 44 29.98 -11.76 -17.97
CA SER A 44 29.91 -12.81 -16.95
C SER A 44 28.52 -12.89 -16.34
N PRO A 45 27.88 -14.08 -16.26
CA PRO A 45 26.58 -14.22 -15.66
C PRO A 45 26.63 -13.94 -14.14
N ALA A 46 25.78 -13.05 -13.66
CA ALA A 46 25.76 -12.61 -12.27
C ALA A 46 24.51 -13.07 -11.50
N ILE A 47 23.33 -12.88 -12.09
CA ILE A 47 22.03 -13.24 -11.45
C ILE A 47 21.10 -13.84 -12.50
N GLN A 48 20.30 -14.83 -12.08
CA GLN A 48 19.16 -15.31 -12.82
C GLN A 48 17.95 -15.40 -11.88
N VAL A 49 16.80 -14.89 -12.33
CA VAL A 49 15.51 -14.99 -11.63
C VAL A 49 14.49 -15.56 -12.60
N GLY A 50 13.80 -16.61 -12.19
CA GLY A 50 12.92 -17.34 -13.07
C GLY A 50 13.67 -18.18 -14.14
N ASN A 51 12.92 -18.71 -15.11
CA ASN A 51 13.49 -19.41 -16.26
C ASN A 51 13.00 -18.75 -17.56
N PRO A 52 13.89 -18.11 -18.33
CA PRO A 52 13.51 -17.42 -19.57
C PRO A 52 13.36 -18.37 -20.78
N SER A 53 13.63 -19.68 -20.64
CA SER A 53 13.53 -20.64 -21.75
C SER A 53 12.09 -20.79 -22.19
N ALA A 54 11.84 -20.80 -23.51
CA ALA A 54 10.49 -20.93 -24.08
C ALA A 54 9.80 -22.24 -23.67
N ASP A 55 10.54 -23.34 -23.58
CA ASP A 55 9.99 -24.68 -23.30
C ASP A 55 9.63 -24.89 -21.82
N SER A 56 10.22 -24.10 -20.91
CA SER A 56 10.04 -24.22 -19.47
C SER A 56 9.98 -22.87 -18.78
N TYR A 57 9.28 -21.93 -19.41
CA TYR A 57 9.15 -20.57 -18.91
C TYR A 57 8.55 -20.53 -17.50
N SER A 58 9.19 -19.80 -16.61
CA SER A 58 8.73 -19.58 -15.24
C SER A 58 9.06 -18.16 -14.79
N ALA A 59 8.04 -17.30 -14.74
CA ALA A 59 8.19 -15.96 -14.19
C ALA A 59 8.21 -16.00 -12.67
N LYS A 60 9.28 -15.45 -12.10
CA LYS A 60 9.42 -15.23 -10.66
C LYS A 60 9.86 -13.80 -10.43
N THR A 61 9.49 -13.25 -9.28
CA THR A 61 9.87 -11.90 -8.89
C THR A 61 10.57 -11.90 -7.54
N GLN A 62 11.64 -11.14 -7.45
CA GLN A 62 12.39 -10.91 -6.22
C GLN A 62 13.32 -9.70 -6.41
N GLU A 63 13.40 -8.84 -5.40
CA GLU A 63 14.46 -7.83 -5.36
C GLU A 63 15.83 -8.50 -5.22
N ARG A 64 16.77 -8.18 -6.10
CA ARG A 64 18.12 -8.73 -6.09
C ARG A 64 19.18 -7.63 -6.15
N THR A 65 20.25 -7.84 -5.39
CA THR A 65 21.43 -6.96 -5.43
C THR A 65 22.63 -7.76 -5.88
N CYS A 66 23.31 -7.27 -6.90
CA CYS A 66 24.59 -7.79 -7.39
C CYS A 66 25.71 -6.85 -6.94
N THR A 67 26.73 -7.41 -6.29
CA THR A 67 27.93 -6.67 -5.89
C THR A 67 29.12 -7.13 -6.71
N PHE A 68 29.91 -6.20 -7.23
CA PHE A 68 31.07 -6.49 -8.06
C PHE A 68 32.14 -5.42 -7.87
N THR A 69 33.40 -5.76 -8.17
CA THR A 69 34.53 -4.83 -8.14
C THR A 69 34.88 -4.45 -9.57
N ALA A 70 35.02 -3.16 -9.85
CA ALA A 70 35.34 -2.68 -11.17
C ALA A 70 36.04 -1.32 -11.13
N GLY A 71 36.77 -1.02 -12.26
CA GLY A 71 37.29 0.29 -12.61
C GLY A 71 37.27 0.46 -14.12
N GLY A 72 37.28 1.68 -14.61
CA GLY A 72 37.18 1.97 -16.04
C GLY A 72 35.77 1.73 -16.60
N THR A 73 35.65 1.02 -17.71
CA THR A 73 34.33 0.81 -18.35
C THR A 73 33.71 -0.51 -17.92
N VAL A 74 32.43 -0.48 -17.50
CA VAL A 74 31.62 -1.64 -17.14
C VAL A 74 30.40 -1.73 -18.02
N THR A 75 30.15 -2.93 -18.57
CA THR A 75 28.93 -3.22 -19.34
C THR A 75 27.98 -4.07 -18.50
N ILE A 76 26.77 -3.56 -18.30
CA ILE A 76 25.67 -4.26 -17.62
C ILE A 76 24.66 -4.67 -18.70
N LEU A 77 24.32 -5.97 -18.74
CA LEU A 77 23.38 -6.50 -19.69
C LEU A 77 22.27 -7.25 -18.92
N ILE A 78 21.01 -6.88 -19.16
CA ILE A 78 19.85 -7.51 -18.54
C ILE A 78 18.97 -8.06 -19.65
N ALA A 79 19.01 -9.38 -19.83
CA ALA A 79 18.15 -10.08 -20.77
C ALA A 79 16.87 -10.50 -20.07
N VAL A 80 15.74 -9.97 -20.54
CA VAL A 80 14.41 -10.17 -19.95
C VAL A 80 13.52 -10.92 -20.93
N SER A 81 12.75 -11.89 -20.44
CA SER A 81 11.73 -12.59 -21.19
C SER A 81 10.43 -12.58 -20.40
N ASP A 82 9.35 -12.12 -21.04
CA ASP A 82 8.00 -12.14 -20.47
C ASP A 82 7.02 -12.84 -21.42
N GLN A 83 6.19 -13.72 -20.83
CA GLN A 83 5.13 -14.44 -21.53
C GLN A 83 3.80 -14.44 -20.76
N THR A 84 3.77 -13.87 -19.56
CA THR A 84 2.63 -14.12 -18.64
C THR A 84 2.14 -12.91 -17.85
N HIS A 85 2.85 -11.77 -17.87
CA HIS A 85 2.49 -10.65 -17.02
C HIS A 85 2.20 -9.38 -17.83
N PHE A 86 1.26 -8.56 -17.34
CA PHE A 86 0.91 -7.28 -17.98
C PHE A 86 1.98 -6.20 -17.82
N TYR A 87 2.83 -6.28 -16.79
CA TYR A 87 4.05 -5.48 -16.66
C TYR A 87 5.25 -6.22 -17.25
N SER A 88 5.39 -6.12 -18.55
CA SER A 88 6.48 -6.77 -19.27
C SER A 88 7.77 -5.95 -19.19
N GLY A 89 8.87 -6.64 -18.95
CA GLY A 89 10.19 -6.02 -18.92
C GLY A 89 10.57 -5.41 -17.57
N MET A 90 11.54 -4.49 -17.63
CA MET A 90 12.02 -3.75 -16.47
C MET A 90 11.22 -2.45 -16.33
N VAL A 91 10.24 -2.46 -15.44
CA VAL A 91 9.34 -1.32 -15.19
C VAL A 91 10.01 -0.29 -14.27
N TYR A 92 10.77 -0.77 -13.30
CA TYR A 92 11.42 0.06 -12.29
C TYR A 92 12.91 0.28 -12.60
N PRO A 93 13.45 1.50 -12.43
CA PRO A 93 14.86 1.75 -12.65
C PRO A 93 15.73 1.04 -11.60
N PRO A 94 16.84 0.40 -12.03
CA PRO A 94 17.80 -0.16 -11.10
C PRO A 94 18.55 0.95 -10.35
N ALA A 95 18.87 0.70 -9.07
CA ALA A 95 19.75 1.58 -8.31
C ALA A 95 21.20 1.10 -8.41
N PHE A 96 22.09 1.99 -8.82
CA PHE A 96 23.52 1.73 -8.97
C PHE A 96 24.35 2.72 -8.17
N GLY A 97 25.41 2.23 -7.53
CA GLY A 97 26.34 3.08 -6.78
C GLY A 97 27.39 2.28 -6.03
N TYR A 98 28.16 2.97 -5.18
CA TYR A 98 29.06 2.28 -4.26
C TYR A 98 28.31 1.31 -3.37
N THR A 99 28.91 0.15 -3.12
CA THR A 99 28.28 -0.94 -2.33
C THR A 99 27.73 -0.45 -0.98
N TYR A 100 28.49 0.41 -0.29
CA TYR A 100 28.02 0.98 0.98
C TYR A 100 26.73 1.78 0.82
N SER A 101 26.65 2.66 -0.18
CA SER A 101 25.50 3.55 -0.40
C SER A 101 24.25 2.76 -0.77
N VAL A 102 24.38 1.77 -1.67
CA VAL A 102 23.26 0.91 -2.09
C VAL A 102 22.77 0.04 -0.92
N ASN A 103 23.68 -0.55 -0.16
CA ASN A 103 23.31 -1.37 1.01
C ASN A 103 22.68 -0.52 2.13
N PHE A 104 23.18 0.70 2.35
CA PHE A 104 22.57 1.63 3.32
C PHE A 104 21.14 1.99 2.91
N TYR A 105 20.94 2.37 1.64
CA TYR A 105 19.60 2.66 1.11
C TYR A 105 18.64 1.48 1.28
N ARG A 106 19.08 0.26 0.91
CA ARG A 106 18.30 -0.97 1.07
C ARG A 106 17.97 -1.26 2.53
N ALA A 107 18.96 -1.14 3.41
CA ALA A 107 18.78 -1.38 4.86
C ALA A 107 17.79 -0.38 5.47
N MET A 108 17.90 0.90 5.15
CA MET A 108 16.96 1.94 5.62
C MET A 108 15.53 1.66 5.16
N ARG A 109 15.35 1.28 3.89
CA ARG A 109 14.05 0.92 3.34
C ARG A 109 13.43 -0.28 4.08
N MET A 110 14.22 -1.33 4.30
CA MET A 110 13.76 -2.51 5.06
C MET A 110 13.40 -2.16 6.50
N ILE A 111 14.25 -1.41 7.21
CA ILE A 111 14.01 -1.03 8.61
C ILE A 111 12.70 -0.24 8.73
N LEU A 112 12.50 0.77 7.87
CA LEU A 112 11.26 1.57 7.87
C LEU A 112 10.02 0.71 7.60
N SER A 113 10.09 -0.21 6.64
CA SER A 113 8.99 -1.13 6.35
C SER A 113 8.68 -2.05 7.52
N VAL A 114 9.71 -2.64 8.16
CA VAL A 114 9.52 -3.50 9.35
C VAL A 114 8.91 -2.74 10.51
N ILE A 115 9.36 -1.52 10.78
CA ILE A 115 8.78 -0.65 11.82
C ILE A 115 7.30 -0.38 11.50
N ALA A 116 6.97 -0.03 10.25
CA ALA A 116 5.60 0.21 9.84
C ALA A 116 4.71 -1.03 10.00
N VAL A 117 5.21 -2.22 9.64
CA VAL A 117 4.50 -3.51 9.85
C VAL A 117 4.20 -3.73 11.34
N VAL A 118 5.21 -3.61 12.20
CA VAL A 118 5.06 -3.87 13.64
C VAL A 118 4.08 -2.90 14.27
N LEU A 119 4.20 -1.60 13.95
CA LEU A 119 3.30 -0.58 14.47
C LEU A 119 1.87 -0.78 13.97
N ALA A 120 1.67 -1.00 12.68
CA ALA A 120 0.35 -1.22 12.11
C ALA A 120 -0.32 -2.49 12.67
N ALA A 121 0.44 -3.58 12.83
CA ALA A 121 -0.06 -4.81 13.43
C ALA A 121 -0.44 -4.63 14.91
N ALA A 122 0.40 -3.95 15.70
CA ALA A 122 0.12 -3.66 17.10
C ALA A 122 -1.13 -2.79 17.27
N VAL A 123 -1.26 -1.73 16.47
CA VAL A 123 -2.45 -0.86 16.47
C VAL A 123 -3.69 -1.64 16.03
N SER A 124 -3.56 -2.52 15.03
CA SER A 124 -4.65 -3.38 14.57
C SER A 124 -5.17 -4.28 15.70
N LEU A 125 -4.27 -4.97 16.40
CA LEU A 125 -4.64 -5.86 17.51
C LEU A 125 -5.32 -5.10 18.66
N LEU A 126 -4.76 -3.94 19.02
CA LEU A 126 -5.34 -3.08 20.06
C LEU A 126 -6.74 -2.60 19.67
N ALA A 127 -6.90 -2.08 18.45
CA ALA A 127 -8.19 -1.60 17.95
C ALA A 127 -9.22 -2.74 17.83
N PHE A 128 -8.80 -3.94 17.47
CA PHE A 128 -9.64 -5.12 17.42
C PHE A 128 -10.15 -5.49 18.81
N TYR A 129 -9.24 -5.58 19.78
CA TYR A 129 -9.59 -5.88 21.19
C TYR A 129 -10.59 -4.86 21.75
N LEU A 130 -10.32 -3.55 21.57
CA LEU A 130 -11.20 -2.49 22.02
C LEU A 130 -12.55 -2.52 21.30
N GLY A 131 -12.54 -2.77 19.99
CA GLY A 131 -13.74 -2.87 19.17
C GLY A 131 -14.68 -4.00 19.62
N LEU A 132 -14.13 -5.17 19.97
CA LEU A 132 -14.89 -6.29 20.50
C LEU A 132 -15.44 -5.99 21.89
N ARG A 133 -14.60 -5.48 22.79
CA ARG A 133 -14.98 -5.21 24.18
C ARG A 133 -16.05 -4.13 24.29
N MET A 134 -15.96 -3.09 23.49
CA MET A 134 -16.89 -1.95 23.52
C MET A 134 -18.04 -2.08 22.51
N LYS A 135 -18.06 -3.15 21.71
CA LYS A 135 -19.00 -3.33 20.59
C LYS A 135 -18.98 -2.13 19.61
N TYR A 136 -17.83 -1.49 19.47
CA TYR A 136 -17.65 -0.29 18.66
C TYR A 136 -17.21 -0.65 17.24
N ARG A 137 -18.17 -0.65 16.33
CA ARG A 137 -17.99 -1.12 14.94
C ARG A 137 -16.91 -0.36 14.17
N ASN A 138 -16.71 0.93 14.46
CA ASN A 138 -15.69 1.73 13.78
C ASN A 138 -14.27 1.27 14.15
N ALA A 139 -14.04 0.87 15.40
CA ALA A 139 -12.76 0.30 15.82
C ALA A 139 -12.44 -1.02 15.12
N CYS A 140 -13.44 -1.88 14.88
CA CYS A 140 -13.23 -3.12 14.12
C CYS A 140 -12.87 -2.83 12.64
N THR A 141 -13.53 -1.84 12.01
CA THR A 141 -13.18 -1.45 10.63
C THR A 141 -11.80 -0.81 10.55
N PHE A 142 -11.45 0.01 11.55
CA PHE A 142 -10.11 0.60 11.67
C PHE A 142 -9.03 -0.46 11.90
N SER A 143 -9.31 -1.47 12.73
CA SER A 143 -8.43 -2.63 12.90
C SER A 143 -8.17 -3.36 11.58
N ALA A 144 -9.22 -3.62 10.79
CA ALA A 144 -9.08 -4.22 9.48
C ALA A 144 -8.22 -3.35 8.54
N LEU A 145 -8.39 -2.02 8.55
CA LEU A 145 -7.55 -1.09 7.78
C LEU A 145 -6.08 -1.20 8.20
N CYS A 146 -5.80 -1.15 9.51
CA CYS A 146 -4.43 -1.28 10.02
C CYS A 146 -3.79 -2.63 9.66
N LEU A 147 -4.57 -3.73 9.70
CA LEU A 147 -4.09 -5.05 9.29
C LEU A 147 -3.71 -5.10 7.81
N ILE A 148 -4.56 -4.55 6.94
CA ILE A 148 -4.27 -4.48 5.50
C ILE A 148 -3.07 -3.57 5.23
N CYS A 149 -2.92 -2.44 5.94
CA CYS A 149 -1.72 -1.61 5.88
C CYS A 149 -0.47 -2.38 6.34
N ALA A 150 -0.56 -3.19 7.41
CA ALA A 150 0.56 -4.03 7.84
C ALA A 150 0.98 -5.03 6.76
N ILE A 151 0.02 -5.67 6.09
CA ILE A 151 0.30 -6.56 4.95
C ILE A 151 0.94 -5.76 3.80
N PHE A 152 0.43 -4.58 3.47
CA PHE A 152 1.00 -3.71 2.42
C PHE A 152 2.48 -3.41 2.67
N TYR A 153 2.83 -2.98 3.88
CA TYR A 153 4.23 -2.72 4.24
C TYR A 153 5.09 -3.99 4.38
N ALA A 154 4.47 -5.16 4.59
CA ALA A 154 5.19 -6.43 4.63
C ALA A 154 5.58 -6.95 3.24
N LEU A 155 4.82 -6.62 2.19
CA LEU A 155 5.07 -7.11 0.82
C LEU A 155 6.51 -6.84 0.34
N PRO A 156 7.07 -5.62 0.42
CA PRO A 156 8.45 -5.34 0.01
C PRO A 156 9.48 -6.15 0.82
N VAL A 157 9.23 -6.36 2.12
CA VAL A 157 10.11 -7.15 2.98
C VAL A 157 10.12 -8.62 2.56
N ILE A 158 8.92 -9.19 2.34
CA ILE A 158 8.76 -10.58 1.88
C ILE A 158 9.43 -10.77 0.52
N HIS A 159 9.25 -9.81 -0.38
CA HIS A 159 9.79 -9.84 -1.73
C HIS A 159 11.33 -9.77 -1.77
N THR A 160 11.94 -9.11 -0.80
CA THR A 160 13.40 -9.11 -0.64
C THR A 160 13.95 -10.48 -0.21
N ILE A 161 13.18 -11.24 0.59
CA ILE A 161 13.63 -12.50 1.19
C ILE A 161 13.28 -13.69 0.31
N ILE A 162 12.06 -13.72 -0.25
CA ILE A 162 11.50 -14.89 -0.91
C ILE A 162 11.29 -14.62 -2.40
N CYS A 163 11.70 -15.56 -3.23
CA CYS A 163 11.41 -15.56 -4.66
C CYS A 163 10.00 -16.10 -4.91
N LEU A 164 9.10 -15.24 -5.36
CA LEU A 164 7.67 -15.54 -5.48
C LEU A 164 7.24 -15.71 -6.95
N PRO A 165 6.25 -16.55 -7.25
CA PRO A 165 5.62 -16.59 -8.57
C PRO A 165 4.87 -15.26 -8.82
N VAL A 166 5.03 -14.71 -10.04
CA VAL A 166 4.59 -13.36 -10.39
C VAL A 166 3.08 -13.16 -10.25
N ILE A 167 2.27 -14.08 -10.83
CA ILE A 167 0.81 -13.90 -10.89
C ILE A 167 0.16 -13.85 -9.49
N PRO A 168 0.36 -14.85 -8.60
CA PRO A 168 -0.26 -14.77 -7.27
C PRO A 168 0.28 -13.60 -6.43
N PHE A 169 1.56 -13.25 -6.58
CA PHE A 169 2.12 -12.09 -5.87
C PHE A 169 1.46 -10.79 -6.33
N SER A 170 1.33 -10.55 -7.63
CA SER A 170 0.68 -9.36 -8.17
C SER A 170 -0.81 -9.30 -7.80
N ALA A 171 -1.51 -10.43 -7.74
CA ALA A 171 -2.90 -10.49 -7.29
C ALA A 171 -3.04 -10.07 -5.82
N ILE A 172 -2.16 -10.54 -4.94
CA ILE A 172 -2.12 -10.14 -3.53
C ILE A 172 -1.76 -8.65 -3.41
N ALA A 173 -0.77 -8.17 -4.16
CA ALA A 173 -0.35 -6.78 -4.14
C ALA A 173 -1.51 -5.84 -4.55
N LEU A 174 -2.20 -6.13 -5.66
CA LEU A 174 -3.35 -5.33 -6.11
C LEU A 174 -4.54 -5.45 -5.14
N ALA A 175 -4.80 -6.64 -4.58
CA ALA A 175 -5.83 -6.81 -3.57
C ALA A 175 -5.61 -5.90 -2.36
N VAL A 176 -4.40 -5.88 -1.83
CA VAL A 176 -4.02 -5.06 -0.67
C VAL A 176 -4.07 -3.57 -1.03
N THR A 177 -3.50 -3.18 -2.18
CA THR A 177 -3.48 -1.79 -2.66
C THR A 177 -4.88 -1.20 -2.77
N TYR A 178 -5.87 -1.95 -3.29
CA TYR A 178 -7.24 -1.43 -3.46
C TYR A 178 -8.20 -1.75 -2.30
N ALA A 179 -7.84 -2.67 -1.39
CA ALA A 179 -8.58 -2.85 -0.15
C ALA A 179 -8.39 -1.67 0.82
N ILE A 180 -7.21 -1.02 0.83
CA ILE A 180 -6.94 0.15 1.66
C ILE A 180 -7.94 1.28 1.36
N PRO A 181 -8.08 1.82 0.14
CA PRO A 181 -9.05 2.87 -0.13
C PRO A 181 -10.51 2.43 0.08
N ALA A 182 -10.85 1.16 -0.15
CA ALA A 182 -12.19 0.66 0.13
C ALA A 182 -12.52 0.72 1.64
N LEU A 183 -11.55 0.37 2.50
CA LEU A 183 -11.68 0.48 3.96
C LEU A 183 -11.63 1.94 4.43
N VAL A 184 -10.77 2.78 3.82
CA VAL A 184 -10.72 4.22 4.08
C VAL A 184 -12.08 4.86 3.81
N ILE A 185 -12.66 4.66 2.62
CA ILE A 185 -13.98 5.17 2.25
C ILE A 185 -15.06 4.65 3.20
N SER A 186 -15.02 3.35 3.52
CA SER A 186 -16.00 2.73 4.43
C SER A 186 -15.95 3.33 5.85
N LEU A 187 -14.75 3.60 6.35
CA LEU A 187 -14.53 4.19 7.67
C LEU A 187 -14.88 5.69 7.68
N HIS A 188 -14.41 6.42 6.66
CA HIS A 188 -14.69 7.84 6.47
C HIS A 188 -16.20 8.13 6.42
N ASN A 189 -16.95 7.34 5.66
CA ASN A 189 -18.41 7.46 5.57
C ASN A 189 -19.13 7.31 6.92
N ARG A 190 -18.60 6.50 7.81
CA ARG A 190 -19.18 6.30 9.15
C ARG A 190 -18.83 7.44 10.08
N ILE A 191 -17.61 7.95 10.01
CA ILE A 191 -17.16 9.07 10.85
C ILE A 191 -17.88 10.36 10.44
N CYS A 192 -18.05 10.59 9.13
CA CYS A 192 -18.76 11.73 8.58
C CYS A 192 -20.30 11.60 8.57
N ASN A 193 -20.86 10.52 9.14
CA ASN A 193 -22.30 10.24 9.17
C ASN A 193 -23.00 10.37 7.79
N VAL A 194 -22.30 9.92 6.72
CA VAL A 194 -22.81 9.99 5.35
C VAL A 194 -24.12 9.21 5.21
N PRO A 195 -25.15 9.73 4.51
CA PRO A 195 -26.42 9.06 4.30
C PRO A 195 -26.25 7.64 3.75
N SER A 196 -27.11 6.72 4.18
CA SER A 196 -26.99 5.27 3.94
C SER A 196 -26.84 4.91 2.45
N VAL A 197 -27.54 5.62 1.56
CA VAL A 197 -27.48 5.38 0.12
C VAL A 197 -26.07 5.64 -0.42
N TYR A 198 -25.50 6.82 -0.16
CA TYR A 198 -24.16 7.18 -0.63
C TYR A 198 -23.08 6.29 0.02
N ARG A 199 -23.25 5.93 1.29
CA ARG A 199 -22.36 5.03 2.01
C ARG A 199 -22.32 3.63 1.38
N ILE A 200 -23.48 3.08 1.00
CA ILE A 200 -23.55 1.76 0.35
C ILE A 200 -22.98 1.85 -1.07
N CYS A 201 -23.39 2.84 -1.86
CA CYS A 201 -22.93 2.99 -3.24
C CYS A 201 -21.41 3.16 -3.33
N SER A 202 -20.81 4.03 -2.51
CA SER A 202 -19.36 4.26 -2.51
C SER A 202 -18.56 3.05 -2.02
N ALA A 203 -19.06 2.33 -1.00
CA ALA A 203 -18.46 1.10 -0.53
C ALA A 203 -18.53 0.00 -1.60
N CYS A 204 -19.71 -0.23 -2.21
CA CYS A 204 -19.86 -1.18 -3.30
C CYS A 204 -18.95 -0.84 -4.47
N PHE A 205 -18.88 0.42 -4.88
CA PHE A 205 -17.99 0.87 -5.96
C PHE A 205 -16.53 0.51 -5.69
N SER A 206 -16.02 0.84 -4.49
CA SER A 206 -14.63 0.59 -4.12
C SER A 206 -14.30 -0.89 -3.97
N TRP A 207 -15.20 -1.69 -3.37
CA TRP A 207 -14.98 -3.13 -3.25
C TRP A 207 -15.10 -3.86 -4.58
N THR A 208 -16.03 -3.44 -5.46
CA THR A 208 -16.12 -3.98 -6.82
C THR A 208 -14.83 -3.70 -7.60
N PHE A 209 -14.27 -2.50 -7.47
CA PHE A 209 -13.00 -2.17 -8.11
C PHE A 209 -11.85 -3.03 -7.57
N CYS A 210 -11.79 -3.28 -6.26
CA CYS A 210 -10.82 -4.18 -5.66
C CYS A 210 -10.93 -5.60 -6.25
N ILE A 211 -12.13 -6.14 -6.37
CA ILE A 211 -12.37 -7.47 -6.96
C ILE A 211 -11.96 -7.51 -8.43
N ILE A 212 -12.31 -6.49 -9.22
CA ILE A 212 -11.91 -6.39 -10.64
C ILE A 212 -10.38 -6.38 -10.76
N SER A 213 -9.68 -5.66 -9.87
CA SER A 213 -8.21 -5.59 -9.87
C SER A 213 -7.56 -6.95 -9.57
N ILE A 214 -8.14 -7.74 -8.67
CA ILE A 214 -7.68 -9.11 -8.39
C ILE A 214 -7.88 -10.01 -9.62
N ILE A 215 -9.07 -9.97 -10.23
CA ILE A 215 -9.37 -10.75 -11.44
C ILE A 215 -8.42 -10.35 -12.58
N TYR A 216 -8.18 -9.06 -12.76
CA TYR A 216 -7.22 -8.54 -13.74
C TYR A 216 -5.82 -9.12 -13.54
N ALA A 217 -5.31 -9.14 -12.29
CA ALA A 217 -4.00 -9.72 -11.99
C ALA A 217 -3.95 -11.24 -12.27
N LEU A 218 -4.99 -11.97 -11.89
CA LEU A 218 -5.05 -13.42 -12.11
C LEU A 218 -5.15 -13.78 -13.61
N CYS A 219 -5.80 -12.93 -14.40
CA CYS A 219 -5.94 -13.10 -15.85
C CYS A 219 -4.73 -12.55 -16.65
N SER A 220 -3.68 -12.07 -16.01
CA SER A 220 -2.57 -11.34 -16.64
C SER A 220 -1.96 -12.03 -17.87
N ALA A 221 -1.89 -13.37 -17.88
CA ALA A 221 -1.33 -14.16 -18.97
C ALA A 221 -2.14 -14.10 -20.29
N VAL A 222 -3.41 -13.74 -20.23
CA VAL A 222 -4.32 -13.70 -21.39
C VAL A 222 -4.73 -12.28 -21.77
N LEU A 223 -4.22 -11.27 -21.07
CA LEU A 223 -4.58 -9.87 -21.32
C LEU A 223 -3.95 -9.37 -22.61
N THR A 224 -4.76 -8.66 -23.38
CA THR A 224 -4.30 -7.96 -24.59
C THR A 224 -3.96 -6.51 -24.27
N THR A 225 -3.09 -5.89 -25.07
CA THR A 225 -2.69 -4.48 -24.91
C THR A 225 -3.86 -3.50 -24.76
N PRO A 226 -4.97 -3.61 -25.54
CA PRO A 226 -6.12 -2.74 -25.36
C PRO A 226 -6.78 -2.88 -23.98
N VAL A 227 -6.84 -4.10 -23.43
CA VAL A 227 -7.42 -4.35 -22.09
C VAL A 227 -6.54 -3.75 -21.01
N ILE A 228 -5.21 -3.84 -21.15
CA ILE A 228 -4.24 -3.24 -20.21
C ILE A 228 -4.40 -1.71 -20.21
N GLN A 229 -4.51 -1.10 -21.40
CA GLN A 229 -4.72 0.36 -21.51
C GLN A 229 -6.07 0.78 -20.93
N LEU A 230 -7.13 0.00 -21.18
CA LEU A 230 -8.45 0.27 -20.62
C LEU A 230 -8.40 0.19 -19.08
N PHE A 231 -7.74 -0.83 -18.53
CA PHE A 231 -7.61 -0.96 -17.07
C PHE A 231 -6.85 0.23 -16.47
N SER A 232 -5.76 0.68 -17.09
CA SER A 232 -5.03 1.87 -16.64
C SER A 232 -5.90 3.12 -16.63
N PHE A 233 -6.76 3.29 -17.66
CA PHE A 233 -7.74 4.39 -17.68
C PHE A 233 -8.79 4.25 -16.57
N VAL A 234 -9.29 3.04 -16.31
CA VAL A 234 -10.25 2.77 -15.24
C VAL A 234 -9.65 3.05 -13.87
N VAL A 235 -8.37 2.69 -13.65
CA VAL A 235 -7.61 3.03 -12.44
C VAL A 235 -7.52 4.55 -12.25
N PHE A 236 -7.20 5.28 -13.33
CA PHE A 236 -7.16 6.75 -13.31
C PHE A 236 -8.50 7.35 -12.86
N VAL A 237 -9.60 6.92 -13.50
CA VAL A 237 -10.95 7.40 -13.15
C VAL A 237 -11.31 7.02 -11.71
N TYR A 238 -10.99 5.80 -11.27
CA TYR A 238 -11.23 5.36 -9.91
C TYR A 238 -10.54 6.24 -8.87
N LYS A 239 -9.23 6.50 -9.04
CA LYS A 239 -8.45 7.34 -8.12
C LYS A 239 -9.02 8.77 -8.06
N LEU A 240 -9.38 9.35 -9.20
CA LEU A 240 -9.97 10.68 -9.28
C LEU A 240 -11.34 10.75 -8.57
N CYS A 241 -12.21 9.77 -8.83
CA CYS A 241 -13.52 9.68 -8.18
C CYS A 241 -13.39 9.46 -6.66
N ALA A 242 -12.49 8.59 -6.22
CA ALA A 242 -12.25 8.32 -4.81
C ALA A 242 -11.70 9.56 -4.08
N ALA A 243 -10.72 10.25 -4.66
CA ALA A 243 -10.19 11.51 -4.11
C ALA A 243 -11.28 12.59 -4.02
N GLY A 244 -12.02 12.82 -5.10
CA GLY A 244 -13.11 13.80 -5.13
C GLY A 244 -14.21 13.47 -4.11
N TYR A 245 -14.59 12.21 -4.00
CA TYR A 245 -15.58 11.75 -3.04
C TYR A 245 -15.14 12.00 -1.58
N LEU A 246 -13.91 11.63 -1.23
CA LEU A 246 -13.36 11.86 0.12
C LEU A 246 -13.30 13.35 0.47
N LEU A 247 -12.89 14.21 -0.46
CA LEU A 247 -12.83 15.65 -0.25
C LEU A 247 -14.23 16.27 -0.09
N ILE A 248 -15.19 15.89 -0.95
CA ILE A 248 -16.56 16.41 -0.87
C ILE A 248 -17.21 16.02 0.45
N THR A 249 -17.10 14.76 0.85
CA THR A 249 -17.70 14.27 2.11
C THR A 249 -17.01 14.89 3.33
N ALA A 250 -15.70 15.05 3.31
CA ALA A 250 -14.97 15.75 4.38
C ALA A 250 -15.35 17.22 4.46
N PHE A 251 -15.54 17.90 3.32
CA PHE A 251 -15.95 19.30 3.28
C PHE A 251 -17.39 19.50 3.77
N THR A 252 -18.30 18.58 3.45
CA THR A 252 -19.66 18.63 4.00
C THR A 252 -19.68 18.44 5.51
N CYS A 253 -18.78 17.59 6.02
CA CYS A 253 -18.61 17.37 7.45
C CYS A 253 -18.09 18.63 8.19
N LEU A 254 -17.29 19.50 7.56
CA LEU A 254 -16.81 20.77 8.14
C LEU A 254 -17.93 21.75 8.52
N ARG A 255 -19.13 21.57 8.01
CA ARG A 255 -20.29 22.41 8.35
C ARG A 255 -20.90 22.06 9.70
N ASP A 256 -20.61 20.86 10.22
CA ASP A 256 -21.00 20.47 11.56
C ASP A 256 -20.00 21.06 12.57
N THR A 257 -20.51 21.74 13.59
CA THR A 257 -19.72 22.48 14.59
C THR A 257 -18.94 21.58 15.58
N ASP A 258 -18.79 20.31 15.27
CA ASP A 258 -18.07 19.37 16.13
C ASP A 258 -16.55 19.51 15.98
N THR A 259 -15.85 19.55 17.10
CA THR A 259 -14.37 19.74 17.17
C THR A 259 -13.55 18.62 16.49
N GLN A 260 -14.19 17.54 16.07
CA GLN A 260 -13.55 16.40 15.43
C GLN A 260 -13.38 16.54 13.92
N VAL A 261 -13.99 17.55 13.34
CA VAL A 261 -14.11 17.71 11.89
C VAL A 261 -12.77 18.04 11.23
N PHE A 262 -11.94 18.84 11.89
CA PHE A 262 -10.66 19.26 11.31
C PHE A 262 -9.66 18.10 11.08
N PRO A 263 -9.41 17.17 12.03
CA PRO A 263 -8.56 16.01 11.79
C PRO A 263 -9.10 15.09 10.69
N VAL A 264 -10.41 14.93 10.57
CA VAL A 264 -11.05 14.15 9.48
C VAL A 264 -10.79 14.79 8.13
N PHE A 265 -11.01 16.10 8.04
CA PHE A 265 -10.77 16.86 6.82
C PHE A 265 -9.30 16.81 6.40
N LEU A 266 -8.38 17.03 7.33
CA LEU A 266 -6.94 16.96 7.07
C LEU A 266 -6.50 15.58 6.60
N SER A 267 -7.02 14.52 7.22
CA SER A 267 -6.72 13.14 6.80
C SER A 267 -7.23 12.82 5.40
N ALA A 268 -8.43 13.25 5.06
CA ALA A 268 -9.01 13.10 3.73
C ALA A 268 -8.23 13.91 2.67
N LEU A 269 -7.81 15.12 3.02
CA LEU A 269 -7.02 15.99 2.15
C LEU A 269 -5.67 15.35 1.80
N VAL A 270 -4.92 14.90 2.80
CA VAL A 270 -3.61 14.26 2.60
C VAL A 270 -3.75 12.96 1.82
N TYR A 271 -4.75 12.14 2.13
CA TYR A 271 -4.99 10.88 1.41
C TYR A 271 -5.38 11.12 -0.05
N SER A 272 -6.24 12.10 -0.32
CA SER A 272 -6.63 12.51 -1.68
C SER A 272 -5.46 13.11 -2.47
N ALA A 273 -4.59 13.87 -1.79
CA ALA A 273 -3.36 14.38 -2.39
C ALA A 273 -2.43 13.25 -2.83
N GLY A 274 -2.38 12.14 -2.08
CA GLY A 274 -1.66 10.93 -2.49
C GLY A 274 -2.16 10.37 -3.82
N PHE A 275 -3.46 10.24 -4.01
CA PHE A 275 -4.03 9.81 -5.30
C PHE A 275 -3.72 10.77 -6.44
N VAL A 276 -3.83 12.07 -6.21
CA VAL A 276 -3.51 13.09 -7.23
C VAL A 276 -2.02 13.03 -7.60
N TRP A 277 -1.15 12.85 -6.61
CA TRP A 277 0.28 12.69 -6.85
C TRP A 277 0.60 11.50 -7.76
N GLU A 278 0.00 10.34 -7.48
CA GLU A 278 0.15 9.15 -8.33
C GLU A 278 -0.41 9.32 -9.75
N LEU A 279 -1.39 10.24 -9.94
CA LEU A 279 -1.92 10.56 -11.26
C LEU A 279 -1.02 11.51 -12.06
N ILE A 280 -0.32 12.41 -11.37
CA ILE A 280 0.59 13.39 -11.99
C ILE A 280 1.92 12.75 -12.39
N LEU A 281 2.39 11.76 -11.62
CA LEU A 281 3.68 11.11 -11.81
C LEU A 281 3.58 9.63 -12.25
N PRO A 282 2.62 9.21 -13.10
CA PRO A 282 2.47 7.80 -13.48
C PRO A 282 3.67 7.28 -14.27
N ASP A 283 4.41 8.15 -14.94
CA ASP A 283 5.52 7.79 -15.82
C ASP A 283 6.88 7.79 -15.09
N TYR A 284 6.96 8.41 -13.91
CA TYR A 284 8.24 8.57 -13.20
C TYR A 284 8.52 7.53 -12.17
N GLU A 285 7.49 6.72 -11.75
CA GLU A 285 7.79 5.65 -11.00
C GLU A 285 6.96 5.12 -9.95
N PRO A 286 6.69 3.91 -10.04
CA PRO A 286 6.06 3.14 -8.99
C PRO A 286 6.88 3.09 -7.69
N ILE A 287 8.20 3.18 -7.74
CA ILE A 287 9.05 3.10 -6.52
C ILE A 287 8.80 4.28 -5.58
N TYR A 288 8.66 5.49 -6.11
CA TYR A 288 8.41 6.67 -5.29
C TYR A 288 6.92 6.94 -5.06
N SER A 289 6.05 6.57 -5.99
CA SER A 289 4.61 6.77 -5.84
C SER A 289 4.01 5.84 -4.79
N ASP A 290 4.37 4.57 -4.77
CA ASP A 290 3.93 3.62 -3.74
C ASP A 290 4.32 4.06 -2.33
N TRP A 291 5.53 4.61 -2.18
CA TRP A 291 5.98 5.16 -0.92
C TRP A 291 5.16 6.37 -0.48
N PHE A 292 4.87 7.30 -1.41
CA PHE A 292 4.12 8.49 -1.08
C PHE A 292 2.69 8.17 -0.66
N MET A 293 1.99 7.30 -1.40
CA MET A 293 0.66 6.83 -1.02
C MET A 293 0.67 6.03 0.29
N GLY A 294 1.72 5.25 0.53
CA GLY A 294 1.95 4.59 1.81
C GLY A 294 2.03 5.57 2.97
N TRP A 295 2.79 6.66 2.83
CA TRP A 295 2.87 7.72 3.84
C TRP A 295 1.54 8.45 4.03
N CYS A 296 0.81 8.73 2.96
CA CYS A 296 -0.53 9.31 3.04
C CYS A 296 -1.51 8.39 3.78
N SER A 297 -1.44 7.08 3.53
CA SER A 297 -2.23 6.06 4.22
C SER A 297 -1.88 5.99 5.71
N LEU A 298 -0.58 6.05 6.05
CA LEU A 298 -0.13 6.08 7.44
C LEU A 298 -0.63 7.33 8.17
N PHE A 299 -0.53 8.49 7.52
CA PHE A 299 -1.05 9.74 8.07
C PHE A 299 -2.56 9.65 8.33
N TYR A 300 -3.32 9.10 7.37
CA TYR A 300 -4.76 8.85 7.55
C TYR A 300 -5.02 7.95 8.76
N VAL A 301 -4.30 6.83 8.88
CA VAL A 301 -4.42 5.89 10.01
C VAL A 301 -4.12 6.58 11.34
N LEU A 302 -3.08 7.40 11.42
CA LEU A 302 -2.73 8.13 12.64
C LEU A 302 -3.81 9.13 13.06
N MET A 303 -4.34 9.91 12.11
CA MET A 303 -5.39 10.90 12.40
C MET A 303 -6.70 10.24 12.83
N ILE A 304 -7.13 9.20 12.13
CA ILE A 304 -8.35 8.46 12.48
C ILE A 304 -8.15 7.68 13.78
N GLY A 305 -6.97 7.11 14.00
CA GLY A 305 -6.61 6.45 15.26
C GLY A 305 -6.72 7.40 16.45
N TYR A 306 -6.24 8.64 16.31
CA TYR A 306 -6.40 9.69 17.33
C TYR A 306 -7.88 10.00 17.62
N ILE A 307 -8.71 10.14 16.58
CA ILE A 307 -10.15 10.39 16.75
C ILE A 307 -10.82 9.25 17.52
N LEU A 308 -10.59 8.01 17.07
CA LEU A 308 -11.18 6.83 17.71
C LEU A 308 -10.71 6.65 19.15
N TRP A 309 -9.43 6.93 19.43
CA TRP A 309 -8.89 6.92 20.80
C TRP A 309 -9.61 7.93 21.68
N ARG A 310 -9.77 9.17 21.21
CA ARG A 310 -10.48 10.21 21.95
C ARG A 310 -11.94 9.84 22.21
N ASP A 311 -12.62 9.27 21.23
CA ASP A 311 -14.02 8.82 21.38
C ASP A 311 -14.13 7.72 22.45
N ILE A 312 -13.18 6.79 22.47
CA ILE A 312 -13.11 5.73 23.47
C ILE A 312 -12.88 6.32 24.86
N VAL A 313 -11.93 7.24 25.00
CA VAL A 313 -11.64 7.90 26.29
C VAL A 313 -12.86 8.66 26.80
N ASN A 314 -13.52 9.43 25.94
CA ASN A 314 -14.73 10.17 26.29
C ASN A 314 -15.88 9.23 26.70
N ALA A 315 -16.06 8.11 26.00
CA ALA A 315 -17.06 7.11 26.36
C ALA A 315 -16.77 6.45 27.72
N TYR A 316 -15.49 6.21 28.03
CA TYR A 316 -15.11 5.70 29.35
C TYR A 316 -15.36 6.72 30.46
N ALA A 317 -15.01 7.98 30.25
CA ALA A 317 -15.23 9.06 31.20
C ALA A 317 -16.74 9.24 31.48
N ALA A 318 -17.57 9.23 30.45
CA ALA A 318 -19.02 9.32 30.57
C ALA A 318 -19.62 8.13 31.36
N ASN A 319 -19.17 6.90 31.05
CA ASN A 319 -19.61 5.71 31.76
C ASN A 319 -19.19 5.73 33.24
N PHE A 320 -17.98 6.21 33.53
CA PHE A 320 -17.49 6.34 34.90
C PHE A 320 -18.33 7.36 35.70
N ALA A 321 -18.59 8.52 35.11
CA ALA A 321 -19.44 9.56 35.71
C ALA A 321 -20.86 9.03 36.01
N PHE A 322 -21.47 8.32 35.06
CA PHE A 322 -22.77 7.69 35.23
C PHE A 322 -22.81 6.64 36.34
N MET A 323 -21.75 5.82 36.45
CA MET A 323 -21.63 4.84 37.53
C MET A 323 -21.50 5.50 38.92
N GLU A 324 -20.77 6.60 39.01
CA GLU A 324 -20.60 7.35 40.23
C GLU A 324 -21.95 8.02 40.67
N GLU A 325 -22.65 8.62 39.72
CA GLU A 325 -24.00 9.20 39.96
C GLU A 325 -24.99 8.14 40.45
N ASN A 326 -25.02 6.95 39.80
CA ASN A 326 -25.86 5.84 40.24
C ASN A 326 -25.48 5.37 41.65
N ARG A 327 -24.22 5.30 42.03
CA ARG A 327 -23.77 4.95 43.38
C ARG A 327 -24.24 5.97 44.42
N GLN A 328 -24.18 7.26 44.09
CA GLN A 328 -24.64 8.34 44.97
C GLN A 328 -26.15 8.26 45.15
N MET A 329 -26.91 8.03 44.08
CA MET A 329 -28.36 7.86 44.13
C MET A 329 -28.78 6.64 44.99
N HIS A 330 -28.08 5.51 44.82
CA HIS A 330 -28.33 4.33 45.68
C HIS A 330 -28.03 4.61 47.15
N ARG A 331 -26.96 5.32 47.47
CA ARG A 331 -26.68 5.72 48.90
C ARG A 331 -27.76 6.62 49.46
N GLN A 332 -28.26 7.57 48.69
CA GLN A 332 -29.36 8.46 49.12
C GLN A 332 -30.66 7.68 49.37
N LEU A 333 -31.02 6.75 48.48
CA LEU A 333 -32.19 5.89 48.63
C LEU A 333 -32.07 5.00 49.87
N THR A 334 -30.91 4.44 50.14
CA THR A 334 -30.67 3.60 51.33
C THR A 334 -30.81 4.42 52.59
N MET A 335 -30.25 5.63 52.64
CA MET A 335 -30.43 6.53 53.81
C MET A 335 -31.89 6.95 54.03
N GLN A 336 -32.63 7.26 52.96
CA GLN A 336 -34.07 7.58 53.09
C GLN A 336 -34.91 6.40 53.60
N THR A 337 -34.61 5.19 53.18
CA THR A 337 -35.28 3.98 53.65
C THR A 337 -34.97 3.65 55.13
N GLU A 338 -33.79 3.98 55.62
CA GLU A 338 -33.43 3.85 57.04
C GLU A 338 -34.11 4.91 57.91
N TYR A 339 -34.33 6.14 57.41
CA TYR A 339 -35.05 7.21 58.13
C TYR A 339 -36.55 6.98 58.19
N THR A 340 -37.13 6.17 57.33
CA THR A 340 -38.57 5.86 57.30
C THR A 340 -38.95 4.57 58.03
N ARG A 341 -37.98 3.87 58.57
CA ARG A 341 -38.18 2.74 59.51
C ARG A 341 -37.99 3.19 60.95
#